data_339f71d2aec8b24871b9ea80f6281dc0
#
_entry.id   339f71d2aec8b24871b9ea80f6281dc0
#
_cell.length_a   1.000
_cell.length_b   1.000
_cell.length_c   1.000
_cell.angle_alpha   90.00
_cell.angle_beta   90.00
_cell.angle_gamma   90.00
#
_symmetry.space_group_name_H-M   'P 1'
#
loop_
_entity.id
_entity.type
_entity.pdbx_description
1 polymer ?
#
loop_
_entity_poly.entity_id
_entity_poly.type
_entity_poly.pdbx_seq_one_letter_code
_entity_poly.pdbx_strand_id
1 'polypeptide(L)'
;TVDRNEEMIGFAKENLAKYDSRKQITLVEGDAAEVLKDLDTDYDFVFMDSAKSKYIVFLPEILKRLKVGGVIVFDDIFQGGDIAKDIMEVRRGQRTIYRGLHRLFDATLDNPGLTASLVPMSDGLLMLRKNSENIILPD
;
A
#
# COMPACT_ATOMS: atom_id res chain seq x y z
N THR A 1 10.04 3.20 7.80
CA THR A 1 9.92 2.24 6.69
C THR A 1 9.98 0.81 7.21
N VAL A 2 9.31 -0.13 6.54
CA VAL A 2 9.22 -1.54 6.93
C VAL A 2 9.76 -2.40 5.79
N ASP A 3 10.63 -3.34 6.08
CA ASP A 3 11.08 -4.36 5.14
C ASP A 3 11.38 -5.68 5.87
N ARG A 4 11.24 -6.81 5.16
CA ARG A 4 11.58 -8.14 5.67
C ARG A 4 12.73 -8.81 4.90
N ASN A 5 13.14 -8.24 3.78
CA ASN A 5 14.22 -8.77 2.97
C ASN A 5 15.57 -8.36 3.57
N GLU A 6 16.36 -9.34 4.02
CA GLU A 6 17.66 -9.10 4.70
C GLU A 6 18.62 -8.27 3.85
N GLU A 7 18.66 -8.48 2.54
CA GLU A 7 19.54 -7.73 1.63
C GLU A 7 19.10 -6.27 1.52
N MET A 8 17.79 -6.03 1.35
CA MET A 8 17.24 -4.67 1.28
C MET A 8 17.41 -3.95 2.62
N ILE A 9 17.21 -4.63 3.73
CA ILE A 9 17.47 -4.12 5.08
C ILE A 9 18.95 -3.71 5.21
N GLY A 10 19.87 -4.53 4.72
CA GLY A 10 21.32 -4.22 4.70
C GLY A 10 21.59 -2.90 3.95
N PHE A 11 21.10 -2.77 2.71
CA PHE A 11 21.25 -1.54 1.94
C PHE A 11 20.56 -0.34 2.59
N ALA A 12 19.40 -0.53 3.20
CA ALA A 12 18.71 0.54 3.92
C ALA A 12 19.55 1.03 5.11
N LYS A 13 20.10 0.14 5.93
CA LYS A 13 20.99 0.49 7.06
C LYS A 13 22.21 1.29 6.61
N GLU A 14 22.88 0.85 5.56
CA GLU A 14 24.04 1.56 5.00
C GLU A 14 23.66 2.97 4.51
N ASN A 15 22.56 3.09 3.79
CA ASN A 15 22.08 4.37 3.28
C ASN A 15 21.63 5.31 4.42
N LEU A 16 20.91 4.80 5.41
CA LEU A 16 20.50 5.58 6.57
C LEU A 16 21.70 6.08 7.37
N ALA A 17 22.73 5.25 7.59
CA ALA A 17 23.95 5.64 8.25
C ALA A 17 24.68 6.79 7.52
N LYS A 18 24.59 6.80 6.18
CA LYS A 18 25.28 7.78 5.33
C LYS A 18 24.48 9.07 5.15
N TYR A 19 23.17 8.99 5.02
CA TYR A 19 22.36 10.12 4.55
C TYR A 19 21.35 10.65 5.58
N ASP A 20 20.94 9.84 6.57
CA ASP A 20 20.01 10.27 7.63
C ASP A 20 20.76 10.85 8.86
N SER A 21 21.50 11.93 8.62
CA SER A 21 22.26 12.62 9.69
C SER A 21 21.37 13.14 10.82
N ARG A 22 20.09 13.41 10.54
CA ARG A 22 19.11 13.90 11.53
C ARG A 22 18.36 12.80 12.26
N LYS A 23 18.61 11.54 11.92
CA LYS A 23 17.92 10.35 12.48
C LYS A 23 16.39 10.47 12.43
N GLN A 24 15.87 10.87 11.28
CA GLN A 24 14.43 11.07 11.06
C GLN A 24 13.72 9.84 10.54
N ILE A 25 14.48 8.81 10.13
CA ILE A 25 13.93 7.60 9.52
C ILE A 25 14.08 6.42 10.49
N THR A 26 12.98 5.76 10.79
CA THR A 26 12.96 4.51 11.55
C THR A 26 12.79 3.34 10.58
N LEU A 27 13.77 2.44 10.53
CA LEU A 27 13.67 1.17 9.82
C LEU A 27 13.16 0.08 10.77
N VAL A 28 12.04 -0.53 10.41
CA VAL A 28 11.45 -1.66 11.14
C VAL A 28 11.64 -2.92 10.32
N GLU A 29 12.33 -3.89 10.89
CA GLU A 29 12.62 -5.17 10.25
C GLU A 29 11.51 -6.17 10.56
N GLY A 30 10.80 -6.67 9.56
CA GLY A 30 9.75 -7.64 9.77
C GLY A 30 8.73 -7.74 8.65
N ASP A 31 7.84 -8.71 8.77
CA ASP A 31 6.70 -8.84 7.86
C ASP A 31 5.69 -7.72 8.10
N ALA A 32 5.31 -7.00 7.04
CA ALA A 32 4.37 -5.88 7.15
C ALA A 32 3.03 -6.28 7.78
N ALA A 33 2.56 -7.52 7.59
CA ALA A 33 1.32 -7.99 8.20
C ALA A 33 1.37 -8.03 9.74
N GLU A 34 2.55 -8.28 10.31
CA GLU A 34 2.75 -8.26 11.77
C GLU A 34 3.09 -6.85 12.25
N VAL A 35 4.06 -6.22 11.59
CA VAL A 35 4.53 -4.87 11.97
C VAL A 35 3.38 -3.84 11.97
N LEU A 36 2.47 -3.90 10.98
CA LEU A 36 1.34 -2.97 10.91
C LEU A 36 0.43 -3.02 12.15
N LYS A 37 0.36 -4.15 12.86
CA LYS A 37 -0.47 -4.28 14.07
C LYS A 37 0.08 -3.48 15.24
N ASP A 38 1.39 -3.32 15.30
CA ASP A 38 2.13 -2.72 16.42
C ASP A 38 2.62 -1.28 16.13
N LEU A 39 2.41 -0.78 14.89
CA LEU A 39 2.76 0.61 14.56
C LEU A 39 1.86 1.61 15.31
N ASP A 40 2.44 2.76 15.61
CA ASP A 40 1.71 3.91 16.14
C ASP A 40 0.56 4.34 15.22
N THR A 41 -0.23 5.28 15.70
CA THR A 41 -1.32 5.93 14.98
C THR A 41 -0.87 7.31 14.47
N ASP A 42 -1.79 8.00 13.80
CA ASP A 42 -1.65 9.41 13.41
C ASP A 42 -0.63 9.69 12.30
N TYR A 43 -0.45 8.75 11.38
CA TYR A 43 0.31 9.00 10.16
C TYR A 43 -0.45 9.95 9.21
N ASP A 44 0.29 10.83 8.55
CA ASP A 44 -0.25 11.75 7.54
C ASP A 44 -0.15 11.16 6.12
N PHE A 45 0.82 10.26 5.90
CA PHE A 45 1.11 9.69 4.59
C PHE A 45 1.61 8.25 4.71
N VAL A 46 1.13 7.40 3.82
CA VAL A 46 1.59 6.01 3.67
C VAL A 46 1.90 5.74 2.20
N PHE A 47 3.09 5.24 1.91
CA PHE A 47 3.46 4.73 0.60
C PHE A 47 3.53 3.20 0.64
N MET A 48 2.75 2.55 -0.22
CA MET A 48 2.63 1.11 -0.32
C MET A 48 3.31 0.60 -1.59
N ASP A 49 4.50 0.03 -1.41
CA ASP A 49 5.24 -0.70 -2.42
C ASP A 49 5.61 -2.08 -1.86
N SER A 50 4.67 -3.00 -1.89
CA SER A 50 4.83 -4.34 -1.33
C SER A 50 4.16 -5.39 -2.23
N ALA A 51 3.91 -6.61 -1.71
CA ALA A 51 3.18 -7.63 -2.46
C ALA A 51 1.75 -7.16 -2.82
N LYS A 52 1.51 -6.82 -4.08
CA LYS A 52 0.28 -6.20 -4.59
C LYS A 52 -1.01 -6.97 -4.24
N SER A 53 -0.92 -8.30 -4.19
CA SER A 53 -2.05 -9.15 -3.75
C SER A 53 -2.44 -8.95 -2.28
N LYS A 54 -1.60 -8.27 -1.50
CA LYS A 54 -1.78 -8.00 -0.07
C LYS A 54 -2.27 -6.57 0.22
N TYR A 55 -2.31 -5.68 -0.75
CA TYR A 55 -2.75 -4.30 -0.54
C TYR A 55 -4.12 -4.21 0.13
N ILE A 56 -5.10 -4.95 -0.38
CA ILE A 56 -6.44 -5.02 0.23
C ILE A 56 -6.43 -5.59 1.66
N VAL A 57 -5.51 -6.50 1.95
CA VAL A 57 -5.38 -7.10 3.29
C VAL A 57 -4.78 -6.11 4.29
N PHE A 58 -3.85 -5.26 3.84
CA PHE A 58 -3.21 -4.25 4.68
C PHE A 58 -4.05 -2.99 4.87
N LEU A 59 -4.93 -2.69 3.91
CA LEU A 59 -5.73 -1.47 3.89
C LEU A 59 -6.49 -1.19 5.20
N PRO A 60 -7.19 -2.16 5.84
CA PRO A 60 -7.91 -1.90 7.09
C PRO A 60 -6.98 -1.42 8.22
N GLU A 61 -5.81 -2.05 8.37
CA GLU A 61 -4.85 -1.69 9.41
C GLU A 61 -4.19 -0.33 9.13
N ILE A 62 -3.93 -0.02 7.87
CA ILE A 62 -3.40 1.30 7.47
C ILE A 62 -4.42 2.40 7.74
N LEU A 63 -5.69 2.18 7.39
CA LEU A 63 -6.76 3.17 7.62
C LEU A 63 -6.98 3.47 9.10
N LYS A 64 -6.78 2.49 9.99
CA LYS A 64 -6.85 2.71 11.44
C LYS A 64 -5.75 3.66 11.94
N ARG A 65 -4.60 3.67 11.28
CA ARG A 65 -3.40 4.43 11.68
C ARG A 65 -3.23 5.74 10.93
N LEU A 66 -3.98 5.93 9.86
CA LEU A 66 -3.97 7.15 9.07
C LEU A 66 -4.93 8.18 9.65
N LYS A 67 -4.50 9.41 9.79
CA LYS A 67 -5.36 10.54 10.16
C LYS A 67 -6.45 10.79 9.11
N VAL A 68 -7.56 11.38 9.53
CA VAL A 68 -8.49 12.00 8.59
C VAL A 68 -7.75 13.11 7.83
N GLY A 69 -7.89 13.11 6.52
CA GLY A 69 -7.13 13.97 5.62
C GLY A 69 -5.80 13.36 5.15
N GLY A 70 -5.31 12.32 5.82
CA GLY A 70 -4.10 11.60 5.42
C GLY A 70 -4.27 10.87 4.09
N VAL A 71 -3.15 10.55 3.44
CA VAL A 71 -3.09 9.99 2.09
C VAL A 71 -2.34 8.67 2.08
N ILE A 72 -2.87 7.70 1.35
CA ILE A 72 -2.18 6.46 0.99
C ILE A 72 -1.90 6.48 -0.51
N VAL A 73 -0.70 6.07 -0.91
CA VAL A 73 -0.34 5.84 -2.31
C VAL A 73 0.05 4.37 -2.48
N PHE A 74 -0.63 3.66 -3.37
CA PHE A 74 -0.28 2.31 -3.79
C PHE A 74 0.42 2.36 -5.14
N ASP A 75 1.57 1.70 -5.24
CA ASP A 75 2.36 1.68 -6.46
C ASP A 75 2.04 0.46 -7.34
N ASP A 76 2.35 0.58 -8.64
CA ASP A 76 2.25 -0.47 -9.66
C ASP A 76 0.88 -1.15 -9.74
N ILE A 77 -0.21 -0.40 -9.69
CA ILE A 77 -1.57 -0.95 -9.61
C ILE A 77 -2.12 -1.43 -10.96
N PHE A 78 -1.48 -1.09 -12.08
CA PHE A 78 -1.96 -1.52 -13.41
C PHE A 78 -1.43 -2.90 -13.83
N GLN A 79 -0.40 -3.41 -13.16
CA GLN A 79 0.16 -4.75 -13.38
C GLN A 79 0.53 -4.99 -14.87
N GLY A 80 1.25 -4.04 -15.49
CA GLY A 80 1.61 -4.11 -16.91
C GLY A 80 0.41 -4.11 -17.83
N GLY A 81 -0.73 -3.54 -17.40
CA GLY A 81 -1.99 -3.52 -18.13
C GLY A 81 -2.89 -4.76 -17.92
N ASP A 82 -2.45 -5.74 -17.14
CA ASP A 82 -3.26 -6.94 -16.88
C ASP A 82 -4.57 -6.61 -16.17
N ILE A 83 -4.60 -5.52 -15.37
CA ILE A 83 -5.80 -5.10 -14.64
C ILE A 83 -7.01 -4.80 -15.53
N ALA A 84 -6.79 -4.43 -16.79
CA ALA A 84 -7.83 -4.10 -17.75
C ALA A 84 -8.30 -5.30 -18.62
N LYS A 85 -7.67 -6.46 -18.44
CA LYS A 85 -7.99 -7.67 -19.23
C LYS A 85 -9.08 -8.52 -18.57
N ASP A 86 -9.66 -9.44 -19.35
CA ASP A 86 -10.39 -10.54 -18.74
C ASP A 86 -9.42 -11.46 -17.97
N ILE A 87 -9.86 -11.97 -16.81
CA ILE A 87 -9.02 -12.83 -15.96
C ILE A 87 -8.53 -14.10 -16.69
N MET A 88 -9.26 -14.55 -17.70
CA MET A 88 -8.86 -15.73 -18.50
C MET A 88 -7.65 -15.42 -19.38
N GLU A 89 -7.43 -14.16 -19.76
CA GLU A 89 -6.28 -13.69 -20.53
C GLU A 89 -5.06 -13.45 -19.63
N VAL A 90 -5.27 -13.28 -18.32
CA VAL A 90 -4.20 -13.09 -17.34
C VAL A 90 -3.50 -14.42 -17.07
N ARG A 91 -2.15 -14.41 -17.10
CA ARG A 91 -1.33 -15.58 -16.77
C ARG A 91 -1.71 -16.14 -15.40
N ARG A 92 -1.82 -17.46 -15.27
CA ARG A 92 -2.26 -18.13 -14.03
C ARG A 92 -1.49 -17.65 -12.80
N GLY A 93 -0.16 -17.46 -12.89
CA GLY A 93 0.68 -16.97 -11.79
C GLY A 93 0.38 -15.54 -11.35
N GLN A 94 -0.26 -14.74 -12.20
CA GLN A 94 -0.60 -13.33 -11.91
C GLN A 94 -2.05 -13.15 -11.42
N ARG A 95 -2.88 -14.17 -11.50
CA ARG A 95 -4.31 -14.07 -11.16
C ARG A 95 -4.59 -13.74 -9.69
N THR A 96 -3.69 -14.11 -8.79
CA THR A 96 -3.82 -13.75 -7.36
C THR A 96 -3.63 -12.24 -7.17
N ILE A 97 -2.65 -11.66 -7.86
CA ILE A 97 -2.42 -10.20 -7.85
C ILE A 97 -3.61 -9.49 -8.49
N TYR A 98 -4.03 -9.92 -9.67
CA TYR A 98 -5.21 -9.40 -10.36
C TYR A 98 -6.44 -9.32 -9.46
N ARG A 99 -6.79 -10.44 -8.79
CA ARG A 99 -7.94 -10.46 -7.86
C ARG A 99 -7.74 -9.54 -6.66
N GLY A 100 -6.52 -9.46 -6.13
CA GLY A 100 -6.20 -8.58 -5.01
C GLY A 100 -6.38 -7.10 -5.37
N LEU A 101 -5.92 -6.70 -6.56
CA LEU A 101 -6.08 -5.33 -7.06
C LEU A 101 -7.54 -4.99 -7.39
N HIS A 102 -8.29 -5.90 -8.01
CA HIS A 102 -9.73 -5.68 -8.25
C HIS A 102 -10.49 -5.49 -6.93
N ARG A 103 -10.25 -6.34 -5.93
CA ARG A 103 -10.85 -6.17 -4.59
C ARG A 103 -10.46 -4.82 -3.96
N LEU A 104 -9.23 -4.36 -4.16
CA LEU A 104 -8.80 -3.04 -3.70
C LEU A 104 -9.61 -1.94 -4.37
N PHE A 105 -9.79 -2.01 -5.69
CA PHE A 105 -10.59 -1.03 -6.44
C PHE A 105 -12.06 -1.06 -6.02
N ASP A 106 -12.68 -2.22 -5.93
CA ASP A 106 -14.06 -2.40 -5.48
C ASP A 106 -14.28 -1.82 -4.07
N ALA A 107 -13.28 -1.93 -3.19
CA ALA A 107 -13.35 -1.43 -1.83
C ALA A 107 -13.13 0.08 -1.71
N THR A 108 -12.51 0.72 -2.71
CA THR A 108 -11.98 2.08 -2.53
C THR A 108 -12.50 3.11 -3.52
N LEU A 109 -12.76 2.75 -4.79
CA LEU A 109 -13.06 3.75 -5.84
C LEU A 109 -14.38 4.48 -5.60
N ASP A 110 -15.41 3.78 -5.14
CA ASP A 110 -16.75 4.35 -4.86
C ASP A 110 -17.05 4.42 -3.35
N ASN A 111 -16.02 4.35 -2.50
CA ASN A 111 -16.19 4.37 -1.05
C ASN A 111 -16.43 5.81 -0.55
N PRO A 112 -17.57 6.12 0.10
CA PRO A 112 -17.91 7.47 0.55
C PRO A 112 -16.95 8.02 1.62
N GLY A 113 -16.27 7.13 2.35
CA GLY A 113 -15.26 7.49 3.36
C GLY A 113 -13.89 7.81 2.78
N LEU A 114 -13.69 7.62 1.46
CA LEU A 114 -12.42 7.83 0.77
C LEU A 114 -12.60 8.77 -0.43
N THR A 115 -11.56 9.53 -0.76
CA THR A 115 -11.40 10.12 -2.09
C THR A 115 -10.31 9.33 -2.80
N ALA A 116 -10.67 8.69 -3.91
CA ALA A 116 -9.77 7.89 -4.71
C ALA A 116 -9.40 8.58 -6.01
N SER A 117 -8.14 8.45 -6.43
CA SER A 117 -7.64 8.93 -7.71
C SER A 117 -6.69 7.90 -8.31
N LEU A 118 -6.93 7.53 -9.57
CA LEU A 118 -6.01 6.73 -10.37
C LEU A 118 -5.11 7.67 -11.16
N VAL A 119 -3.80 7.52 -10.98
CA VAL A 119 -2.79 8.34 -11.66
C VAL A 119 -2.02 7.46 -12.64
N PRO A 120 -2.17 7.67 -13.96
CA PRO A 120 -1.52 6.86 -14.99
C PRO A 120 -0.05 7.27 -15.18
N MET A 121 0.75 7.10 -14.14
CA MET A 121 2.19 7.35 -14.15
C MET A 121 2.92 6.02 -13.93
N SER A 122 3.91 5.69 -14.76
CA SER A 122 4.58 4.40 -14.77
C SER A 122 3.59 3.24 -14.90
N ASP A 123 3.60 2.26 -14.00
CA ASP A 123 2.61 1.15 -13.94
C ASP A 123 1.39 1.50 -13.06
N GLY A 124 1.10 2.78 -12.94
CA GLY A 124 -0.10 3.33 -12.29
C GLY A 124 -0.01 3.44 -10.78
N LEU A 125 -0.57 4.54 -10.26
CA LEU A 125 -0.73 4.78 -8.84
C LEU A 125 -2.21 4.86 -8.46
N LEU A 126 -2.58 4.26 -7.32
CA LEU A 126 -3.84 4.56 -6.66
C LEU A 126 -3.55 5.44 -5.45
N MET A 127 -4.14 6.63 -5.45
CA MET A 127 -4.07 7.56 -4.33
C MET A 127 -5.40 7.57 -3.60
N LEU A 128 -5.37 7.35 -2.29
CA LEU A 128 -6.55 7.41 -1.42
C LEU A 128 -6.36 8.48 -0.36
N ARG A 129 -7.33 9.38 -0.20
CA ARG A 129 -7.41 10.29 0.94
C ARG A 129 -8.49 9.82 1.89
N LYS A 130 -8.17 9.69 3.17
CA LYS A 130 -9.13 9.36 4.23
C LYS A 130 -10.01 10.58 4.54
N ASN A 131 -11.33 10.45 4.39
CA ASN A 131 -12.27 11.56 4.59
C ASN A 131 -13.00 11.50 5.94
N SER A 132 -13.05 10.33 6.58
CA SER A 132 -13.74 10.12 7.86
C SER A 132 -13.03 9.10 8.73
N GLU A 133 -13.30 9.11 10.04
CA GLU A 133 -12.71 8.13 10.95
C GLU A 133 -13.22 6.72 10.70
N ASN A 134 -14.50 6.58 10.45
CA ASN A 134 -15.14 5.29 10.24
C ASN A 134 -15.29 5.03 8.75
N ILE A 135 -14.44 4.18 8.21
CA ILE A 135 -14.51 3.71 6.83
C ILE A 135 -14.98 2.27 6.82
N ILE A 136 -16.09 2.03 6.15
CA ILE A 136 -16.65 0.68 5.97
C ILE A 136 -16.07 0.15 4.66
N LEU A 137 -15.32 -0.94 4.77
CA LEU A 137 -14.85 -1.67 3.60
C LEU A 137 -15.77 -2.86 3.36
N PRO A 138 -16.01 -3.23 2.08
CA PRO A 138 -16.77 -4.45 1.76
C PRO A 138 -15.99 -5.70 2.22
N ASP A 139 -16.72 -6.77 2.50
CA ASP A 139 -16.19 -8.09 2.91
C ASP A 139 -15.33 -8.78 1.84
#